data_eb9aac1250ce082e1e9b13958f83dcfc
#
_entry.id   eb9aac1250ce082e1e9b13958f83dcfc
#
_cell.length_a   1.000
_cell.length_b   1.000
_cell.length_c   1.000
_cell.angle_alpha   90.00
_cell.angle_beta   90.00
_cell.angle_gamma   90.00
#
_symmetry.space_group_name_H-M   'P 1'
#
loop_
_entity.id
_entity.type
_entity.pdbx_description
1 polymer ?
#
loop_
_entity_poly.entity_id
_entity_poly.type
_entity_poly.pdbx_seq_one_letter_code
_entity_poly.pdbx_strand_id
1 'polypeptide(L)'
;MAMPKLPKWLKEVGWRAVAGALLLGGIIHILATMAVPIASSGHAFARLHDSLPLNQMVLLPAPAPGKQPLPFLPPDALYAMCRYDISVDLLQVNAPMAQAGWTLSLHTPQGDNFYVMPAQESRRGTVSLTLVPSAERLGEFATTPRRISAQETQVASPSWEGLVVVRAPLKGLAWRGEAEAALRRASCTPVKRTSTNRSRWHPWSATARLALMGNPVSISMPY
;
A
#
# COMPACT_ATOMS: atom_id res chain seq x y z
N MET A 1 -50.62 -20.07 -22.23
CA MET A 1 -49.78 -18.81 -22.20
C MET A 1 -49.53 -18.43 -23.66
N ALA A 2 -50.10 -17.34 -24.16
CA ALA A 2 -49.89 -16.90 -25.54
C ALA A 2 -48.55 -16.16 -25.63
N MET A 3 -47.63 -16.64 -26.47
CA MET A 3 -46.38 -15.93 -26.72
C MET A 3 -46.67 -14.57 -27.36
N PRO A 4 -46.05 -13.50 -26.87
CA PRO A 4 -46.23 -12.17 -27.45
C PRO A 4 -45.72 -12.19 -28.90
N LYS A 5 -46.55 -11.67 -29.83
CA LYS A 5 -46.20 -11.57 -31.26
C LYS A 5 -45.03 -10.60 -31.40
N LEU A 6 -43.87 -11.08 -31.87
CA LEU A 6 -42.70 -10.23 -32.14
C LEU A 6 -43.09 -9.12 -33.14
N PRO A 7 -42.69 -7.85 -32.87
CA PRO A 7 -42.95 -6.73 -33.76
C PRO A 7 -42.24 -6.94 -35.12
N LYS A 8 -42.88 -6.44 -36.20
CA LYS A 8 -42.44 -6.69 -37.60
C LYS A 8 -41.01 -6.26 -37.87
N TRP A 9 -40.52 -5.20 -37.24
CA TRP A 9 -39.16 -4.71 -37.38
C TRP A 9 -38.07 -5.69 -36.86
N LEU A 10 -38.40 -6.57 -35.90
CA LEU A 10 -37.48 -7.62 -35.45
C LEU A 10 -37.30 -8.75 -36.47
N LYS A 11 -38.26 -8.92 -37.41
CA LYS A 11 -38.17 -9.94 -38.45
C LYS A 11 -37.27 -9.54 -39.61
N GLU A 12 -37.00 -8.25 -39.78
CA GLU A 12 -36.16 -7.69 -40.84
C GLU A 12 -34.68 -7.55 -40.40
N VAL A 13 -34.39 -7.70 -39.09
CA VAL A 13 -33.03 -7.64 -38.58
C VAL A 13 -32.30 -8.93 -38.97
N GLY A 14 -31.40 -8.83 -39.91
CA GLY A 14 -30.59 -9.96 -40.35
C GLY A 14 -29.71 -10.50 -39.18
N TRP A 15 -29.49 -11.82 -39.16
CA TRP A 15 -28.67 -12.47 -38.12
C TRP A 15 -27.29 -11.81 -37.92
N ARG A 16 -26.72 -11.20 -38.96
CA ARG A 16 -25.46 -10.46 -38.93
C ARG A 16 -25.54 -9.23 -38.03
N ALA A 17 -26.63 -8.51 -38.03
CA ALA A 17 -26.85 -7.34 -37.18
C ALA A 17 -26.99 -7.76 -35.70
N VAL A 18 -27.69 -8.89 -35.46
CA VAL A 18 -27.83 -9.46 -34.11
C VAL A 18 -26.45 -9.92 -33.58
N ALA A 19 -25.70 -10.65 -34.41
CA ALA A 19 -24.34 -11.08 -34.03
C ALA A 19 -23.43 -9.87 -33.78
N GLY A 20 -23.48 -8.84 -34.62
CA GLY A 20 -22.72 -7.61 -34.43
C GLY A 20 -23.06 -6.87 -33.13
N ALA A 21 -24.36 -6.79 -32.82
CA ALA A 21 -24.82 -6.16 -31.56
C ALA A 21 -24.38 -6.95 -30.33
N LEU A 22 -24.41 -8.28 -30.37
CA LEU A 22 -23.94 -9.12 -29.27
C LEU A 22 -22.43 -9.01 -29.07
N LEU A 23 -21.65 -8.98 -30.15
CA LEU A 23 -20.20 -8.77 -30.08
C LEU A 23 -19.87 -7.38 -29.51
N LEU A 24 -20.53 -6.34 -30.01
CA LEU A 24 -20.33 -4.99 -29.50
C LEU A 24 -20.72 -4.87 -28.03
N GLY A 25 -21.85 -5.44 -27.63
CA GLY A 25 -22.29 -5.51 -26.25
C GLY A 25 -21.30 -6.26 -25.36
N GLY A 26 -20.73 -7.36 -25.84
CA GLY A 26 -19.68 -8.11 -25.14
C GLY A 26 -18.40 -7.28 -24.95
N ILE A 27 -17.96 -6.59 -26.00
CA ILE A 27 -16.77 -5.72 -25.93
C ILE A 27 -17.00 -4.58 -24.91
N ILE A 28 -18.14 -3.89 -24.99
CA ILE A 28 -18.50 -2.82 -24.06
C ILE A 28 -18.55 -3.34 -22.62
N HIS A 29 -19.12 -4.53 -22.42
CA HIS A 29 -19.19 -5.14 -21.09
C HIS A 29 -17.80 -5.45 -20.52
N ILE A 30 -16.90 -6.03 -21.32
CA ILE A 30 -15.53 -6.29 -20.90
C ILE A 30 -14.78 -5.00 -20.58
N LEU A 31 -14.89 -4.00 -21.44
CA LEU A 31 -14.24 -2.70 -21.20
C LEU A 31 -14.79 -2.01 -19.94
N ALA A 32 -16.09 -2.05 -19.72
CA ALA A 32 -16.72 -1.49 -18.53
C ALA A 32 -16.27 -2.22 -17.27
N THR A 33 -16.25 -3.56 -17.26
CA THR A 33 -15.80 -4.33 -16.10
C THR A 33 -14.33 -4.11 -15.78
N MET A 34 -13.47 -3.90 -16.78
CA MET A 34 -12.06 -3.56 -16.58
C MET A 34 -11.84 -2.12 -16.13
N ALA A 35 -12.72 -1.19 -16.53
CA ALA A 35 -12.65 0.21 -16.12
C ALA A 35 -13.10 0.46 -14.67
N VAL A 36 -14.04 -0.34 -14.14
CA VAL A 36 -14.56 -0.20 -12.78
C VAL A 36 -13.49 -0.23 -11.69
N PRO A 37 -12.55 -1.19 -11.62
CA PRO A 37 -11.51 -1.18 -10.59
C PRO A 37 -10.58 0.02 -10.70
N ILE A 38 -10.28 0.49 -11.90
CA ILE A 38 -9.45 1.68 -12.13
C ILE A 38 -10.14 2.95 -11.63
N ALA A 39 -11.44 3.08 -11.89
CA ALA A 39 -12.25 4.22 -11.46
C ALA A 39 -12.54 4.21 -9.96
N SER A 40 -12.64 3.03 -9.32
CA SER A 40 -13.03 2.87 -7.93
C SER A 40 -11.85 2.78 -6.94
N SER A 41 -10.64 2.49 -7.42
CA SER A 41 -9.45 2.25 -6.58
C SER A 41 -9.05 3.44 -5.71
N GLY A 42 -9.35 4.67 -6.12
CA GLY A 42 -9.03 5.88 -5.35
C GLY A 42 -10.01 6.21 -4.21
N HIS A 43 -11.21 5.63 -4.20
CA HIS A 43 -12.26 6.12 -3.31
C HIS A 43 -12.10 5.73 -1.84
N ALA A 44 -11.59 4.53 -1.53
CA ALA A 44 -11.41 4.09 -0.15
C ALA A 44 -10.27 4.87 0.53
N PHE A 45 -9.13 5.01 -0.13
CA PHE A 45 -8.00 5.79 0.36
C PHE A 45 -8.37 7.27 0.53
N ALA A 46 -9.05 7.88 -0.46
CA ALA A 46 -9.48 9.26 -0.40
C ALA A 46 -10.44 9.53 0.77
N ARG A 47 -11.39 8.61 1.04
CA ARG A 47 -12.31 8.73 2.20
C ARG A 47 -11.60 8.67 3.53
N LEU A 48 -10.57 7.82 3.63
CA LEU A 48 -9.78 7.68 4.86
C LEU A 48 -8.73 8.78 5.00
N HIS A 49 -8.28 9.37 3.88
CA HIS A 49 -7.28 10.42 3.86
C HIS A 49 -7.64 11.61 4.76
N ASP A 50 -8.89 12.05 4.72
CA ASP A 50 -9.35 13.20 5.49
C ASP A 50 -9.72 12.85 6.94
N SER A 51 -9.97 11.56 7.22
CA SER A 51 -10.40 11.08 8.54
C SER A 51 -9.25 10.52 9.39
N LEU A 52 -8.13 10.12 8.77
CA LEU A 52 -6.99 9.55 9.48
C LEU A 52 -5.81 10.54 9.55
N PRO A 53 -5.28 10.81 10.75
CA PRO A 53 -4.06 11.58 10.89
C PRO A 53 -2.88 10.85 10.25
N LEU A 54 -1.91 11.62 9.75
CA LEU A 54 -0.73 11.09 9.10
C LEU A 54 0.21 10.43 10.12
N ASN A 55 0.71 9.24 9.77
CA ASN A 55 1.70 8.51 10.57
C ASN A 55 1.28 8.27 12.03
N GLN A 56 -0.03 8.10 12.26
CA GLN A 56 -0.58 7.78 13.58
C GLN A 56 -1.59 6.63 13.47
N MET A 57 -1.51 5.70 14.42
CA MET A 57 -2.46 4.59 14.49
C MET A 57 -3.74 5.06 15.18
N VAL A 58 -4.87 4.84 14.54
CA VAL A 58 -6.20 5.20 15.06
C VAL A 58 -7.06 3.95 15.14
N LEU A 59 -7.62 3.71 16.32
CA LEU A 59 -8.66 2.69 16.48
C LEU A 59 -9.98 3.23 15.93
N LEU A 60 -10.51 2.56 14.90
CA LEU A 60 -11.80 2.94 14.34
C LEU A 60 -12.95 2.55 15.28
N PRO A 61 -14.04 3.31 15.27
CA PRO A 61 -15.27 2.90 15.96
C PRO A 61 -15.73 1.55 15.40
N ALA A 62 -16.32 0.74 16.27
CA ALA A 62 -16.85 -0.55 15.83
C ALA A 62 -17.84 -0.38 14.68
N PRO A 63 -17.74 -1.20 13.63
CA PRO A 63 -18.65 -1.11 12.51
C PRO A 63 -20.10 -1.25 12.95
N ALA A 64 -20.92 -0.25 12.60
CA ALA A 64 -22.35 -0.26 12.85
C ALA A 64 -23.08 0.07 11.54
N PRO A 65 -24.28 -0.49 11.31
CA PRO A 65 -25.03 -0.21 10.09
C PRO A 65 -25.22 1.30 9.87
N GLY A 66 -24.90 1.78 8.68
CA GLY A 66 -25.01 3.19 8.29
C GLY A 66 -23.99 4.17 8.90
N LYS A 67 -23.05 3.70 9.74
CA LYS A 67 -22.02 4.52 10.39
C LYS A 67 -20.60 4.00 10.16
N GLN A 68 -20.38 3.28 9.08
CA GLN A 68 -19.08 2.73 8.75
C GLN A 68 -18.26 3.75 7.94
N PRO A 69 -16.95 3.94 8.25
CA PRO A 69 -16.07 4.79 7.46
C PRO A 69 -15.84 4.24 6.05
N LEU A 70 -15.85 2.92 5.91
CA LEU A 70 -15.77 2.21 4.64
C LEU A 70 -16.96 1.25 4.50
N PRO A 71 -17.51 1.08 3.28
CA PRO A 71 -18.53 0.08 3.02
C PRO A 71 -17.97 -1.33 3.22
N PHE A 72 -18.84 -2.26 3.58
CA PHE A 72 -18.52 -3.70 3.70
C PHE A 72 -17.51 -4.09 4.76
N LEU A 73 -17.25 -3.25 5.77
CA LEU A 73 -16.47 -3.69 6.93
C LEU A 73 -17.25 -4.76 7.71
N PRO A 74 -16.68 -5.95 7.96
CA PRO A 74 -17.31 -6.96 8.79
C PRO A 74 -17.64 -6.44 10.19
N PRO A 75 -18.87 -6.62 10.68
CA PRO A 75 -19.30 -6.12 11.99
C PRO A 75 -18.68 -6.91 13.17
N ASP A 76 -18.16 -8.08 12.90
CA ASP A 76 -17.52 -8.99 13.85
C ASP A 76 -16.00 -8.78 13.99
N ALA A 77 -15.48 -7.64 13.54
CA ALA A 77 -14.08 -7.30 13.67
C ALA A 77 -13.88 -5.84 14.08
N LEU A 78 -12.79 -5.59 14.82
CA LEU A 78 -12.29 -4.26 15.12
C LEU A 78 -11.10 -3.93 14.20
N TYR A 79 -10.91 -2.66 13.94
CA TYR A 79 -9.88 -2.17 13.03
C TYR A 79 -9.09 -1.03 13.67
N ALA A 80 -7.76 -1.13 13.62
CA ALA A 80 -6.89 0.02 13.81
C ALA A 80 -6.21 0.32 12.47
N MET A 81 -6.21 1.57 12.06
CA MET A 81 -5.67 2.00 10.78
C MET A 81 -4.71 3.17 10.95
N CYS A 82 -3.70 3.21 10.10
CA CYS A 82 -2.74 4.30 10.01
C CYS A 82 -2.54 4.66 8.54
N ARG A 83 -2.79 5.92 8.19
CA ARG A 83 -2.34 6.47 6.92
C ARG A 83 -0.87 6.84 7.04
N TYR A 84 -0.04 6.35 6.13
CA TYR A 84 1.39 6.61 6.17
C TYR A 84 1.88 7.41 4.96
N ASP A 85 2.96 8.17 5.19
CA ASP A 85 3.81 8.77 4.17
C ASP A 85 5.27 8.54 4.58
N ILE A 86 6.01 7.86 3.70
CA ILE A 86 7.43 7.52 3.88
C ILE A 86 8.35 8.28 2.92
N SER A 87 7.89 9.39 2.37
CA SER A 87 8.70 10.22 1.47
C SER A 87 9.92 10.85 2.16
N VAL A 88 9.77 11.24 3.43
CA VAL A 88 10.81 11.90 4.23
C VAL A 88 11.45 10.93 5.21
N ASP A 89 10.66 10.29 6.04
CA ASP A 89 11.10 9.41 7.12
C ASP A 89 10.64 7.97 6.85
N LEU A 90 11.30 7.00 7.48
CA LEU A 90 10.82 5.61 7.51
C LEU A 90 9.64 5.49 8.46
N LEU A 91 8.88 4.42 8.36
CA LEU A 91 7.77 4.18 9.26
C LEU A 91 7.99 2.91 10.09
N GLN A 92 7.97 3.04 11.40
CA GLN A 92 7.92 1.90 12.30
C GLN A 92 6.50 1.60 12.71
N VAL A 93 6.07 0.38 12.51
CA VAL A 93 4.75 -0.13 12.88
C VAL A 93 4.92 -1.22 13.93
N ASN A 94 4.26 -1.03 15.07
CA ASN A 94 4.15 -2.06 16.09
C ASN A 94 2.68 -2.43 16.24
N ALA A 95 2.36 -3.71 16.04
CA ALA A 95 1.00 -4.22 16.11
C ALA A 95 0.91 -5.40 17.08
N PRO A 96 -0.03 -5.35 18.04
CA PRO A 96 -0.31 -6.51 18.85
C PRO A 96 -0.96 -7.59 17.99
N MET A 97 -0.49 -8.82 18.13
CA MET A 97 -1.04 -10.01 17.49
C MET A 97 -1.50 -10.98 18.58
N ALA A 98 -2.49 -10.51 19.36
CA ALA A 98 -2.87 -11.16 20.61
C ALA A 98 -3.51 -12.53 20.42
N GLN A 99 -4.20 -12.75 19.31
CA GLN A 99 -4.97 -13.97 19.08
C GLN A 99 -4.88 -14.43 17.63
N ALA A 100 -5.07 -15.73 17.43
CA ALA A 100 -5.21 -16.32 16.09
C ALA A 100 -6.34 -15.64 15.31
N GLY A 101 -6.10 -15.41 14.02
CA GLY A 101 -7.02 -14.72 13.13
C GLY A 101 -6.83 -13.19 13.07
N TRP A 102 -6.01 -12.59 13.95
CA TRP A 102 -5.57 -11.20 13.76
C TRP A 102 -4.66 -11.09 12.55
N THR A 103 -4.77 -9.99 11.84
CA THR A 103 -3.96 -9.73 10.66
C THR A 103 -3.47 -8.30 10.64
N LEU A 104 -2.19 -8.14 10.28
CA LEU A 104 -1.60 -6.87 9.88
C LEU A 104 -1.47 -6.87 8.37
N SER A 105 -2.00 -5.87 7.69
CA SER A 105 -1.91 -5.73 6.24
C SER A 105 -1.49 -4.33 5.84
N LEU A 106 -0.75 -4.25 4.73
CA LEU A 106 -0.26 -3.00 4.15
C LEU A 106 -0.83 -2.85 2.74
N HIS A 107 -1.38 -1.66 2.48
CA HIS A 107 -2.08 -1.37 1.23
C HIS A 107 -1.52 -0.12 0.55
N THR A 108 -1.49 -0.14 -0.78
CA THR A 108 -1.20 1.03 -1.61
C THR A 108 -2.41 1.99 -1.61
N PRO A 109 -2.25 3.25 -2.08
CA PRO A 109 -3.39 4.16 -2.27
C PRO A 109 -4.44 3.63 -3.23
N GLN A 110 -4.06 2.75 -4.16
CA GLN A 110 -4.95 2.09 -5.12
C GLN A 110 -5.75 0.96 -4.48
N GLY A 111 -5.40 0.54 -3.25
CA GLY A 111 -6.05 -0.53 -2.51
C GLY A 111 -5.38 -1.89 -2.65
N ASP A 112 -4.30 -2.00 -3.41
CA ASP A 112 -3.56 -3.25 -3.56
C ASP A 112 -2.90 -3.64 -2.24
N ASN A 113 -3.08 -4.89 -1.85
CA ASN A 113 -2.45 -5.45 -0.68
C ASN A 113 -1.07 -6.03 -1.06
N PHE A 114 0.01 -5.40 -0.62
CA PHE A 114 1.36 -5.84 -0.93
C PHE A 114 2.05 -6.61 0.21
N TYR A 115 1.47 -6.60 1.41
CA TYR A 115 2.01 -7.35 2.55
C TYR A 115 0.90 -7.74 3.52
N VAL A 116 0.89 -8.99 3.94
CA VAL A 116 0.00 -9.53 4.97
C VAL A 116 0.78 -10.37 5.95
N MET A 117 0.58 -10.11 7.23
CA MET A 117 1.10 -10.94 8.31
C MET A 117 -0.07 -11.40 9.19
N PRO A 118 -0.43 -12.68 9.17
CA PRO A 118 -1.40 -13.22 10.12
C PRO A 118 -0.73 -13.43 11.48
N ALA A 119 -1.51 -13.27 12.55
CA ALA A 119 -1.09 -13.69 13.87
C ALA A 119 -0.96 -15.22 13.86
N GLN A 120 0.24 -15.69 13.97
CA GLN A 120 0.51 -17.10 14.23
C GLN A 120 0.39 -17.33 15.73
N GLU A 121 -0.07 -18.50 16.13
CA GLU A 121 -0.16 -18.92 17.54
C GLU A 121 1.20 -18.92 18.26
N SER A 122 2.27 -18.55 17.57
CA SER A 122 3.62 -18.56 18.11
C SER A 122 3.92 -17.32 18.95
N ARG A 123 4.00 -17.56 20.23
CA ARG A 123 4.87 -16.96 21.30
C ARG A 123 5.19 -15.46 21.30
N ARG A 124 4.95 -14.67 20.26
CA ARG A 124 5.23 -13.22 20.24
C ARG A 124 3.94 -12.45 20.05
N GLY A 125 3.36 -11.99 21.13
CA GLY A 125 2.12 -11.22 21.13
C GLY A 125 2.19 -9.86 20.42
N THR A 126 3.31 -9.52 19.79
CA THR A 126 3.52 -8.23 19.08
C THR A 126 4.43 -8.43 17.88
N VAL A 127 4.08 -7.80 16.77
CA VAL A 127 4.89 -7.73 15.55
C VAL A 127 5.41 -6.31 15.41
N SER A 128 6.72 -6.19 15.15
CA SER A 128 7.38 -4.93 14.81
C SER A 128 7.91 -5.01 13.39
N LEU A 129 7.57 -4.03 12.56
CA LEU A 129 8.09 -3.91 11.21
C LEU A 129 8.46 -2.47 10.88
N THR A 130 9.45 -2.30 10.01
CA THR A 130 9.86 -1.00 9.47
C THR A 130 9.55 -0.96 7.98
N LEU A 131 8.72 0.01 7.57
CA LEU A 131 8.43 0.30 6.17
C LEU A 131 9.56 1.14 5.57
N VAL A 132 10.06 0.68 4.41
CA VAL A 132 11.07 1.37 3.62
C VAL A 132 10.59 1.51 2.18
N PRO A 133 10.94 2.58 1.46
CA PRO A 133 10.65 2.71 0.03
C PRO A 133 11.34 1.60 -0.78
N SER A 134 10.67 1.06 -1.79
CA SER A 134 11.23 -0.01 -2.64
C SER A 134 12.49 0.44 -3.39
N ALA A 135 12.56 1.72 -3.80
CA ALA A 135 13.73 2.31 -4.45
C ALA A 135 14.98 2.31 -3.55
N GLU A 136 14.80 2.45 -2.24
CA GLU A 136 15.91 2.46 -1.27
C GLU A 136 16.48 1.05 -1.07
N ARG A 137 15.66 0.02 -1.18
CA ARG A 137 16.08 -1.37 -1.09
C ARG A 137 16.92 -1.82 -2.29
N LEU A 138 16.62 -1.32 -3.49
CA LEU A 138 17.42 -1.59 -4.69
C LEU A 138 18.82 -0.96 -4.63
N GLY A 139 18.97 0.19 -3.96
CA GLY A 139 20.28 0.82 -3.73
C GLY A 139 21.12 0.14 -2.64
N GLU A 140 20.48 -0.54 -1.70
CA GLU A 140 21.15 -1.16 -0.54
C GLU A 140 21.71 -2.57 -0.84
N PHE A 141 21.25 -3.24 -1.89
CA PHE A 141 21.88 -4.48 -2.38
C PHE A 141 23.32 -4.27 -2.87
N ALA A 142 23.75 -3.03 -3.08
CA ALA A 142 25.09 -2.68 -3.52
C ALA A 142 26.11 -2.45 -2.38
N THR A 143 25.67 -2.19 -1.15
CA THR A 143 26.60 -1.81 -0.07
C THR A 143 26.11 -2.21 1.32
N THR A 144 26.64 -3.29 1.84
CA THR A 144 26.74 -3.69 3.25
C THR A 144 25.45 -4.22 3.91
N PRO A 145 25.48 -5.45 4.47
CA PRO A 145 24.42 -5.96 5.30
C PRO A 145 24.36 -5.15 6.60
N ARG A 146 23.39 -4.25 6.70
CA ARG A 146 23.07 -3.62 7.98
C ARG A 146 22.57 -4.72 8.91
N ARG A 147 23.23 -4.91 10.03
CA ARG A 147 22.74 -5.75 11.12
C ARG A 147 21.49 -5.12 11.68
N ILE A 148 20.35 -5.50 11.09
CA ILE A 148 19.05 -5.29 11.69
C ILE A 148 19.00 -6.29 12.85
N SER A 149 18.61 -5.82 14.02
CA SER A 149 18.34 -6.74 15.12
C SER A 149 17.46 -7.87 14.60
N ALA A 150 17.77 -9.13 14.93
CA ALA A 150 17.09 -10.33 14.41
C ALA A 150 15.56 -10.36 14.68
N GLN A 151 15.00 -9.28 15.14
CA GLN A 151 13.64 -9.10 15.63
C GLN A 151 12.79 -8.13 14.80
N GLU A 152 13.39 -7.33 13.90
CA GLU A 152 12.71 -6.29 13.14
C GLU A 152 12.62 -6.69 11.66
N THR A 153 11.40 -6.82 11.16
CA THR A 153 11.12 -7.16 9.76
C THR A 153 11.06 -5.88 8.93
N GLN A 154 11.92 -5.75 7.93
CA GLN A 154 11.81 -4.66 6.96
C GLN A 154 10.90 -5.07 5.80
N VAL A 155 9.94 -4.21 5.48
CA VAL A 155 9.02 -4.39 4.36
C VAL A 155 9.20 -3.24 3.38
N ALA A 156 9.46 -3.59 2.10
CA ALA A 156 9.54 -2.61 1.03
C ALA A 156 8.13 -2.22 0.55
N SER A 157 7.82 -0.93 0.60
CA SER A 157 6.58 -0.39 0.06
C SER A 157 6.74 -0.01 -1.41
N PRO A 158 5.82 -0.41 -2.30
CA PRO A 158 5.82 0.00 -3.70
C PRO A 158 5.40 1.46 -3.91
N SER A 159 4.80 2.10 -2.88
CA SER A 159 4.33 3.48 -2.91
C SER A 159 4.84 4.28 -1.70
N TRP A 160 4.97 5.60 -1.87
CA TRP A 160 5.36 6.50 -0.78
C TRP A 160 4.28 6.67 0.29
N GLU A 161 3.03 6.56 -0.13
CA GLU A 161 1.85 6.66 0.72
C GLU A 161 1.06 5.35 0.74
N GLY A 162 0.23 5.17 1.75
CA GLY A 162 -0.67 4.03 1.83
C GLY A 162 -1.33 3.88 3.19
N LEU A 163 -1.82 2.68 3.44
CA LEU A 163 -2.53 2.34 4.67
C LEU A 163 -1.92 1.12 5.34
N VAL A 164 -1.77 1.22 6.65
CA VAL A 164 -1.54 0.09 7.55
C VAL A 164 -2.88 -0.26 8.18
N VAL A 165 -3.27 -1.52 8.12
CA VAL A 165 -4.51 -2.01 8.71
C VAL A 165 -4.22 -3.18 9.65
N VAL A 166 -4.64 -3.04 10.89
CA VAL A 166 -4.65 -4.13 11.87
C VAL A 166 -6.10 -4.55 12.08
N ARG A 167 -6.41 -5.78 11.74
CA ARG A 167 -7.74 -6.37 11.89
C ARG A 167 -7.74 -7.35 13.04
N ALA A 168 -8.69 -7.19 13.95
CA ALA A 168 -8.91 -8.04 15.11
C ALA A 168 -10.33 -8.65 15.05
N PRO A 169 -10.49 -9.89 14.57
CA PRO A 169 -11.77 -10.59 14.61
C PRO A 169 -12.22 -10.79 16.05
N LEU A 170 -13.50 -10.55 16.31
CA LEU A 170 -14.13 -10.78 17.61
C LEU A 170 -14.66 -12.21 17.70
N LYS A 171 -14.25 -12.93 18.71
CA LYS A 171 -14.81 -14.26 19.04
C LYS A 171 -16.19 -14.18 19.72
N GLY A 172 -16.67 -12.96 19.99
CA GLY A 172 -17.91 -12.65 20.67
C GLY A 172 -17.82 -11.32 21.40
N LEU A 173 -18.95 -10.77 21.85
CA LEU A 173 -19.03 -9.45 22.49
C LEU A 173 -18.19 -9.35 23.78
N ALA A 174 -18.05 -10.44 24.52
CA ALA A 174 -17.25 -10.49 25.75
C ALA A 174 -15.75 -10.19 25.51
N TRP A 175 -15.24 -10.47 24.31
CA TRP A 175 -13.83 -10.27 23.94
C TRP A 175 -13.53 -8.88 23.40
N ARG A 176 -14.55 -8.07 23.21
CA ARG A 176 -14.43 -6.74 22.61
C ARG A 176 -13.51 -5.80 23.39
N GLY A 177 -13.71 -5.72 24.71
CA GLY A 177 -12.91 -4.84 25.56
C GLY A 177 -11.43 -5.19 25.55
N GLU A 178 -11.09 -6.47 25.56
CA GLU A 178 -9.71 -6.95 25.47
C GLU A 178 -9.09 -6.63 24.11
N ALA A 179 -9.84 -6.85 23.02
CA ALA A 179 -9.38 -6.54 21.66
C ALA A 179 -9.18 -5.04 21.47
N GLU A 180 -10.08 -4.19 21.95
CA GLU A 180 -9.92 -2.73 21.92
C GLU A 180 -8.69 -2.28 22.73
N ALA A 181 -8.50 -2.80 23.94
CA ALA A 181 -7.33 -2.49 24.75
C ALA A 181 -6.02 -2.93 24.11
N ALA A 182 -6.04 -4.06 23.40
CA ALA A 182 -4.88 -4.53 22.64
C ALA A 182 -4.61 -3.64 21.43
N LEU A 183 -5.63 -3.32 20.61
CA LEU A 183 -5.47 -2.46 19.43
C LEU A 183 -5.00 -1.02 19.76
N ARG A 184 -5.38 -0.49 20.94
CA ARG A 184 -4.88 0.81 21.42
C ARG A 184 -3.36 0.84 21.65
N ARG A 185 -2.72 -0.33 21.81
CA ARG A 185 -1.25 -0.44 21.91
C ARG A 185 -0.56 -0.49 20.54
N ALA A 186 -1.32 -0.61 19.46
CA ALA A 186 -0.75 -0.51 18.13
C ALA A 186 -0.22 0.91 17.89
N SER A 187 0.96 1.00 17.30
CA SER A 187 1.60 2.28 17.00
C SER A 187 2.11 2.33 15.57
N CYS A 188 2.12 3.54 15.04
CA CYS A 188 2.57 3.88 13.71
C CYS A 188 3.34 5.18 13.84
N THR A 189 4.68 5.12 13.82
CA THR A 189 5.52 6.27 14.16
C THR A 189 6.62 6.48 13.11
N PRO A 190 6.86 7.73 12.68
CA PRO A 190 7.97 8.02 11.79
C PRO A 190 9.31 7.82 12.50
N VAL A 191 10.26 7.21 11.81
CA VAL A 191 11.64 7.02 12.28
C VAL A 191 12.58 7.71 11.31
N LYS A 192 13.41 8.60 11.84
CA LYS A 192 14.35 9.37 11.02
C LYS A 192 15.23 8.46 10.18
N ARG A 193 15.29 8.75 8.91
CA ARG A 193 16.20 8.14 7.98
C ARG A 193 17.63 8.52 8.36
N THR A 194 18.40 7.59 8.90
CA THR A 194 19.80 7.85 9.25
C THR A 194 20.60 8.06 7.97
N SER A 195 20.99 9.28 7.69
CA SER A 195 21.67 9.70 6.46
C SER A 195 23.14 9.25 6.43
N THR A 196 23.41 7.96 6.60
CA THR A 196 24.79 7.45 6.53
C THR A 196 25.33 7.44 5.09
N ASN A 197 24.55 7.83 4.08
CA ASN A 197 24.97 7.73 2.69
C ASN A 197 24.63 8.94 1.80
N ARG A 198 24.34 10.13 2.36
CA ARG A 198 24.11 11.32 1.53
C ARG A 198 25.42 11.95 1.00
N SER A 199 26.58 11.59 1.53
CA SER A 199 27.87 12.20 1.15
C SER A 199 28.62 11.45 0.04
N ARG A 200 28.13 10.31 -0.45
CA ARG A 200 28.87 9.50 -1.44
C ARG A 200 28.35 9.60 -2.88
N TRP A 201 27.28 10.35 -3.12
CA TRP A 201 26.73 10.60 -4.46
C TRP A 201 26.80 12.08 -4.84
N HIS A 202 28.01 12.67 -4.76
CA HIS A 202 28.38 13.79 -5.59
C HIS A 202 29.38 13.30 -6.65
N PRO A 203 28.92 12.80 -7.80
CA PRO A 203 29.84 12.32 -8.85
C PRO A 203 30.62 13.45 -9.52
N TRP A 204 30.33 14.69 -9.17
CA TRP A 204 30.97 15.86 -9.78
C TRP A 204 31.16 16.96 -8.73
N SER A 205 32.09 16.76 -7.78
CA SER A 205 32.64 17.88 -7.02
C SER A 205 33.31 18.83 -8.02
N ALA A 206 32.95 20.10 -7.96
CA ALA A 206 33.44 21.17 -8.84
C ALA A 206 34.99 21.30 -8.88
N THR A 207 35.71 20.62 -8.00
CA THR A 207 37.17 20.56 -7.97
C THR A 207 37.82 19.75 -9.09
N ALA A 208 37.05 18.86 -9.76
CA ALA A 208 37.60 18.10 -10.89
C ALA A 208 37.66 18.92 -12.21
N ARG A 209 36.97 20.04 -12.29
CA ARG A 209 36.99 20.92 -13.49
C ARG A 209 38.19 21.83 -13.57
N LEU A 210 38.90 22.10 -12.47
CA LEU A 210 40.07 22.98 -12.45
C LEU A 210 41.40 22.25 -12.71
N ALA A 211 41.43 20.96 -12.63
CA ALA A 211 42.63 20.13 -12.86
C ALA A 211 42.87 19.82 -14.35
N LEU A 212 41.91 20.04 -15.24
CA LEU A 212 42.02 19.75 -16.67
C LEU A 212 42.34 21.01 -17.53
N MET A 213 42.46 22.20 -16.94
CA MET A 213 42.76 23.44 -17.67
C MET A 213 44.13 24.02 -17.39
N GLY A 214 45.04 23.29 -16.79
CA GLY A 214 46.36 23.84 -16.42
C GLY A 214 47.54 22.94 -16.73
N ASN A 215 47.82 22.64 -17.99
CA ASN A 215 49.17 22.28 -18.40
C ASN A 215 49.36 22.56 -19.90
N PRO A 216 50.07 23.65 -20.26
CA PRO A 216 50.58 23.82 -21.63
C PRO A 216 51.79 22.88 -21.80
N VAL A 217 51.65 21.89 -22.65
CA VAL A 217 52.73 21.01 -23.09
C VAL A 217 53.64 21.86 -23.99
N SER A 218 54.83 22.20 -23.48
CA SER A 218 55.91 22.74 -24.29
C SER A 218 56.53 21.60 -25.09
N ILE A 219 56.30 21.59 -26.38
CA ILE A 219 56.98 20.74 -27.35
C ILE A 219 58.24 21.45 -27.74
N SER A 220 59.43 21.03 -27.25
CA SER A 220 60.74 21.40 -27.78
C SER A 220 61.13 20.37 -28.83
N MET A 221 61.30 20.81 -30.07
CA MET A 221 61.93 20.04 -31.15
C MET A 221 63.48 20.14 -31.00
N PRO A 222 64.21 19.01 -31.14
CA PRO A 222 65.67 19.09 -31.33
C PRO A 222 66.01 19.31 -32.82
N TYR A 223 67.01 20.13 -33.05
CA TYR A 223 67.74 20.20 -34.29
C TYR A 223 68.60 18.97 -34.52
#